data_b5d4815371a2115bc89968a12b983e59
#
_entry.id   b5d4815371a2115bc89968a12b983e59
#
_cell.length_a   1.000
_cell.length_b   1.000
_cell.length_c   1.000
_cell.angle_alpha   90.00
_cell.angle_beta   90.00
_cell.angle_gamma   90.00
#
_symmetry.space_group_name_H-M   'P 1'
#
loop_
_entity.id
_entity.type
_entity.pdbx_description
1 polymer ?
#
loop_
_entity_poly.entity_id
_entity_poly.type
_entity_poly.pdbx_seq_one_letter_code
_entity_poly.pdbx_strand_id
1 'polypeptide(L)'
;MKVYEFGKKSAPALLLLPGTCCHWKGNFGRVIPLLEKDFRVLCVSYDGFDETENTEFSTMLEETEKIEAYIKEHCSGHIHGAYGCSLGGSFVGLLAARQNIHMDYGILGSSDLDQLPVAAAKLQTALLLPLLYPFIRDGKLKSRILQKKLQKRMGQTEAYVQAFMDMLGGGRPYVTMKSCKNQFYSNLITPLPDQINVPGTEIHIFYALKMGKKYRLRYLRHFDHPVIHEQDLRHEELLACYPEQWAALVKQIVMVEDKKVIIGSAHFVFEDEGCCIPEGEQEKYDALPAAYSHLYLCIDGELAAVICIHDPLRREAKDAVKALHESGFTNVVMMTGDNRRTAESVAAEVGVDAVYAEVLPEDKAAFIRQEKEKGHTVIMVGDGVNDSPALSEADAGIAISTGAAIAREIADITVASENLFELVTLRKLSEALMARIHGSYRFIVAFNLSLITLGVAGVLPPAISALLHNTSTL
;
A
#
# COMPACT_ATOMS: atom_id res chain seq x y z
N MET A 1 35.32 4.61 16.67
CA MET A 1 34.50 3.77 15.77
C MET A 1 35.41 2.96 14.87
N LYS A 2 35.08 1.69 14.65
CA LYS A 2 35.85 0.81 13.78
C LYS A 2 34.95 0.20 12.71
N VAL A 3 35.47 0.00 11.51
CA VAL A 3 34.75 -0.67 10.42
C VAL A 3 35.49 -1.95 10.05
N TYR A 4 34.76 -3.05 10.02
CA TYR A 4 35.26 -4.36 9.59
C TYR A 4 34.82 -4.59 8.16
N GLU A 5 35.78 -4.93 7.30
CA GLU A 5 35.55 -5.14 5.87
C GLU A 5 35.59 -6.62 5.52
N PHE A 6 34.64 -7.06 4.68
CA PHE A 6 34.56 -8.43 4.15
C PHE A 6 34.26 -8.38 2.65
N GLY A 7 34.67 -9.41 1.92
CA GLY A 7 34.45 -9.47 0.48
C GLY A 7 35.50 -8.71 -0.33
N LYS A 8 35.27 -8.60 -1.63
CA LYS A 8 36.20 -7.95 -2.57
C LYS A 8 36.07 -6.44 -2.51
N LYS A 9 37.20 -5.71 -2.47
CA LYS A 9 37.22 -4.24 -2.48
C LYS A 9 36.58 -3.60 -3.74
N SER A 10 36.58 -4.34 -4.87
CA SER A 10 35.98 -3.89 -6.12
C SER A 10 34.47 -4.13 -6.21
N ALA A 11 33.89 -4.88 -5.28
CA ALA A 11 32.45 -5.12 -5.25
C ALA A 11 31.68 -3.92 -4.69
N PRO A 12 30.38 -3.78 -5.01
CA PRO A 12 29.52 -2.72 -4.47
C PRO A 12 29.57 -2.68 -2.93
N ALA A 13 29.74 -1.48 -2.35
CA ALA A 13 29.84 -1.32 -0.91
C ALA A 13 28.47 -1.39 -0.23
N LEU A 14 28.32 -2.31 0.73
CA LEU A 14 27.13 -2.48 1.57
C LEU A 14 27.47 -2.23 3.03
N LEU A 15 26.95 -1.15 3.60
CA LEU A 15 27.15 -0.75 4.99
C LEU A 15 26.15 -1.46 5.91
N LEU A 16 26.63 -2.07 6.99
CA LEU A 16 25.82 -2.72 8.00
C LEU A 16 25.95 -2.03 9.35
N LEU A 17 24.84 -1.54 9.88
CA LEU A 17 24.75 -0.72 11.08
C LEU A 17 24.03 -1.49 12.20
N PRO A 18 24.70 -1.84 13.31
CA PRO A 18 24.13 -2.64 14.39
C PRO A 18 23.01 -1.96 15.15
N GLY A 19 22.24 -2.77 15.90
CA GLY A 19 21.19 -2.32 16.81
C GLY A 19 21.71 -1.73 18.11
N THR A 20 20.80 -1.29 18.98
CA THR A 20 21.07 -0.64 20.25
C THR A 20 21.90 -1.52 21.17
N CYS A 21 23.05 -1.03 21.59
CA CYS A 21 23.98 -1.74 22.46
C CYS A 21 24.41 -3.12 21.93
N CYS A 22 24.29 -3.36 20.64
CA CYS A 22 24.69 -4.61 20.01
C CYS A 22 26.14 -4.56 19.52
N HIS A 23 26.69 -5.74 19.33
CA HIS A 23 27.96 -5.94 18.63
C HIS A 23 27.68 -6.44 17.21
N TRP A 24 28.47 -5.97 16.24
CA TRP A 24 28.25 -6.32 14.82
C TRP A 24 28.23 -7.83 14.56
N LYS A 25 29.10 -8.62 15.25
CA LYS A 25 29.12 -10.08 15.12
C LYS A 25 27.79 -10.74 15.53
N GLY A 26 27.16 -10.24 16.58
CA GLY A 26 25.87 -10.74 17.02
C GLY A 26 24.76 -10.45 16.03
N ASN A 27 24.75 -9.22 15.46
CA ASN A 27 23.73 -8.86 14.47
C ASN A 27 23.96 -9.50 13.11
N PHE A 28 25.22 -9.47 12.60
CA PHE A 28 25.49 -9.75 11.19
C PHE A 28 26.40 -10.95 10.93
N GLY A 29 26.96 -11.57 11.97
CA GLY A 29 27.91 -12.68 11.80
C GLY A 29 27.37 -13.84 10.97
N ARG A 30 26.06 -14.09 10.99
CA ARG A 30 25.39 -15.14 10.20
C ARG A 30 25.13 -14.74 8.76
N VAL A 31 24.96 -13.45 8.46
CA VAL A 31 24.63 -12.96 7.12
C VAL A 31 25.83 -12.48 6.33
N ILE A 32 26.94 -12.08 6.98
CA ILE A 32 28.16 -11.69 6.29
C ILE A 32 28.64 -12.74 5.28
N PRO A 33 28.74 -14.04 5.62
CA PRO A 33 29.17 -15.09 4.65
C PRO A 33 28.24 -15.24 3.46
N LEU A 34 26.98 -14.80 3.59
CA LEU A 34 26.00 -14.83 2.51
C LEU A 34 26.13 -13.63 1.57
N LEU A 35 26.69 -12.50 2.07
CA LEU A 35 26.79 -11.23 1.36
C LEU A 35 28.17 -10.99 0.77
N GLU A 36 29.27 -11.43 1.43
CA GLU A 36 30.66 -11.08 1.08
C GLU A 36 31.12 -11.62 -0.30
N LYS A 37 30.33 -12.51 -0.90
CA LYS A 37 30.59 -13.00 -2.27
C LYS A 37 30.24 -11.96 -3.32
N ASP A 38 29.22 -11.14 -3.05
CA ASP A 38 28.62 -10.22 -3.99
C ASP A 38 28.93 -8.76 -3.64
N PHE A 39 29.18 -8.47 -2.35
CA PHE A 39 29.40 -7.13 -1.82
C PHE A 39 30.74 -6.96 -1.11
N ARG A 40 31.24 -5.74 -1.12
CA ARG A 40 32.19 -5.25 -0.11
C ARG A 40 31.38 -4.87 1.13
N VAL A 41 31.29 -5.78 2.09
CA VAL A 41 30.50 -5.58 3.31
C VAL A 41 31.30 -4.74 4.31
N LEU A 42 30.76 -3.59 4.73
CA LEU A 42 31.32 -2.66 5.69
C LEU A 42 30.51 -2.75 6.99
N CYS A 43 31.01 -3.49 7.97
CA CYS A 43 30.36 -3.66 9.27
C CYS A 43 30.85 -2.63 10.28
N VAL A 44 29.98 -1.75 10.74
CA VAL A 44 30.31 -0.75 11.76
C VAL A 44 30.35 -1.37 13.15
N SER A 45 31.40 -1.07 13.92
CA SER A 45 31.46 -1.24 15.37
C SER A 45 31.52 0.15 15.99
N TYR A 46 30.45 0.54 16.66
CA TYR A 46 30.34 1.88 17.26
C TYR A 46 31.34 2.07 18.39
N ASP A 47 31.72 3.33 18.66
CA ASP A 47 32.55 3.67 19.79
C ASP A 47 31.96 3.14 21.11
N GLY A 48 32.81 2.54 21.93
CA GLY A 48 32.44 1.92 23.19
C GLY A 48 31.82 0.51 23.06
N PHE A 49 31.69 -0.03 21.85
CA PHE A 49 31.13 -1.35 21.58
C PHE A 49 32.10 -2.28 20.84
N ASP A 50 33.34 -1.85 20.61
CA ASP A 50 34.40 -2.67 20.06
C ASP A 50 35.37 -3.15 21.12
N GLU A 51 35.72 -4.44 21.11
CA GLU A 51 36.60 -5.07 22.08
C GLU A 51 38.08 -4.70 21.92
N THR A 52 38.44 -4.18 20.74
CA THR A 52 39.82 -3.85 20.38
C THR A 52 40.14 -2.36 20.59
N GLU A 53 39.12 -1.55 20.87
CA GLU A 53 39.28 -0.10 21.03
C GLU A 53 38.83 0.35 22.42
N ASN A 54 39.62 1.27 23.01
CA ASN A 54 39.26 1.90 24.28
C ASN A 54 38.59 3.25 24.02
N THR A 55 37.36 3.18 23.44
CA THR A 55 36.56 4.37 23.09
C THR A 55 35.27 4.42 23.88
N GLU A 56 34.53 5.49 23.78
CA GLU A 56 33.27 5.69 24.46
C GLU A 56 32.24 6.32 23.51
N PHE A 57 31.04 5.75 23.40
CA PHE A 57 29.96 6.33 22.60
C PHE A 57 29.56 7.69 23.16
N SER A 58 29.57 8.71 22.35
CA SER A 58 29.17 10.07 22.72
C SER A 58 27.71 10.37 22.34
N THR A 59 27.46 10.67 21.08
CA THR A 59 26.12 10.95 20.53
C THR A 59 25.93 10.29 19.17
N MET A 60 24.66 10.11 18.77
CA MET A 60 24.35 9.60 17.44
C MET A 60 24.88 10.52 16.33
N LEU A 61 24.84 11.84 16.52
CA LEU A 61 25.33 12.78 15.50
C LEU A 61 26.84 12.66 15.31
N GLU A 62 27.63 12.64 16.40
CA GLU A 62 29.07 12.45 16.29
C GLU A 62 29.45 11.11 15.69
N GLU A 63 28.71 10.06 16.01
CA GLU A 63 28.94 8.74 15.43
C GLU A 63 28.55 8.70 13.95
N THR A 64 27.47 9.40 13.55
CA THR A 64 27.10 9.58 12.13
C THR A 64 28.21 10.29 11.37
N GLU A 65 28.81 11.35 11.94
CA GLU A 65 29.90 12.08 11.33
C GLU A 65 31.17 11.21 11.10
N LYS A 66 31.46 10.30 12.03
CA LYS A 66 32.56 9.33 11.85
C LYS A 66 32.24 8.32 10.73
N ILE A 67 31.00 7.87 10.63
CA ILE A 67 30.55 6.99 9.52
C ILE A 67 30.71 7.73 8.19
N GLU A 68 30.19 8.96 8.10
CA GLU A 68 30.34 9.82 6.91
C GLU A 68 31.82 10.03 6.52
N ALA A 69 32.66 10.32 7.49
CA ALA A 69 34.10 10.52 7.27
C ALA A 69 34.76 9.25 6.71
N TYR A 70 34.46 8.08 7.30
CA TYR A 70 34.94 6.80 6.81
C TYR A 70 34.52 6.53 5.37
N ILE A 71 33.25 6.75 5.04
CA ILE A 71 32.70 6.53 3.69
C ILE A 71 33.36 7.50 2.68
N LYS A 72 33.59 8.75 3.06
CA LYS A 72 34.31 9.72 2.21
C LYS A 72 35.74 9.28 1.91
N GLU A 73 36.45 8.79 2.93
CA GLU A 73 37.85 8.39 2.80
C GLU A 73 38.02 7.06 2.05
N HIS A 74 37.17 6.07 2.29
CA HIS A 74 37.36 4.68 1.82
C HIS A 74 36.45 4.28 0.66
N CYS A 75 35.40 5.07 0.38
CA CYS A 75 34.38 4.79 -0.64
C CYS A 75 34.10 6.03 -1.52
N SER A 76 34.94 7.05 -1.53
CA SER A 76 34.75 8.28 -2.31
C SER A 76 33.43 9.00 -2.05
N GLY A 77 32.87 8.86 -0.85
CA GLY A 77 31.60 9.47 -0.46
C GLY A 77 30.32 8.74 -0.97
N HIS A 78 30.48 7.57 -1.60
CA HIS A 78 29.38 6.81 -2.16
C HIS A 78 29.39 5.35 -1.68
N ILE A 79 28.24 4.83 -1.31
CA ILE A 79 27.98 3.41 -1.03
C ILE A 79 26.73 2.94 -1.78
N HIS A 80 26.76 1.71 -2.22
CA HIS A 80 25.63 1.13 -2.96
C HIS A 80 24.43 0.91 -2.07
N GLY A 81 24.62 0.41 -0.85
CA GLY A 81 23.53 0.24 0.10
C GLY A 81 23.94 0.40 1.55
N ALA A 82 22.98 0.73 2.40
CA ALA A 82 23.12 0.70 3.85
C ALA A 82 21.95 -0.04 4.48
N TYR A 83 22.22 -1.03 5.34
CA TYR A 83 21.21 -1.67 6.17
C TYR A 83 21.41 -1.32 7.63
N GLY A 84 20.34 -0.88 8.28
CA GLY A 84 20.33 -0.57 9.71
C GLY A 84 19.42 -1.49 10.52
N CYS A 85 19.98 -2.32 11.40
CA CYS A 85 19.24 -3.13 12.36
C CYS A 85 18.71 -2.24 13.50
N SER A 86 17.41 -2.19 13.72
CA SER A 86 16.79 -1.44 14.84
C SER A 86 17.33 0.00 14.95
N LEU A 87 18.18 0.33 15.95
CA LEU A 87 18.90 1.62 16.05
C LEU A 87 19.63 1.97 14.74
N GLY A 88 20.24 0.97 14.11
CA GLY A 88 20.97 1.19 12.84
C GLY A 88 20.11 1.84 11.77
N GLY A 89 18.80 1.58 11.75
CA GLY A 89 17.89 2.26 10.83
C GLY A 89 17.73 3.76 11.12
N SER A 90 17.85 4.19 12.37
CA SER A 90 17.93 5.64 12.68
C SER A 90 19.20 6.28 12.11
N PHE A 91 20.31 5.55 12.08
CA PHE A 91 21.54 6.01 11.41
C PHE A 91 21.36 6.06 9.88
N VAL A 92 20.69 5.06 9.27
CA VAL A 92 20.36 5.14 7.82
C VAL A 92 19.54 6.39 7.53
N GLY A 93 18.51 6.66 8.33
CA GLY A 93 17.70 7.87 8.21
C GLY A 93 18.52 9.17 8.36
N LEU A 94 19.45 9.23 9.33
CA LEU A 94 20.33 10.38 9.53
C LEU A 94 21.29 10.58 8.35
N LEU A 95 21.91 9.51 7.84
CA LEU A 95 22.79 9.56 6.67
C LEU A 95 22.03 10.10 5.44
N ALA A 96 20.81 9.61 5.21
CA ALA A 96 19.93 10.11 4.15
C ALA A 96 19.60 11.60 4.34
N ALA A 97 19.15 11.99 5.54
CA ALA A 97 18.75 13.37 5.82
C ALA A 97 19.88 14.38 5.72
N ARG A 98 21.10 13.99 6.10
CA ARG A 98 22.28 14.87 6.11
C ARG A 98 22.92 15.04 4.73
N GLN A 99 22.75 14.08 3.83
CA GLN A 99 23.26 14.10 2.43
C GLN A 99 24.76 14.41 2.31
N ASN A 100 25.54 14.10 3.34
CA ASN A 100 27.00 14.31 3.34
C ASN A 100 27.74 13.20 2.58
N ILE A 101 27.06 12.09 2.34
CA ILE A 101 27.46 10.96 1.49
C ILE A 101 26.26 10.56 0.65
N HIS A 102 26.50 9.82 -0.42
CA HIS A 102 25.43 9.23 -1.23
C HIS A 102 25.30 7.73 -0.96
N MET A 103 24.08 7.23 -0.92
CA MET A 103 23.75 5.81 -0.93
C MET A 103 22.62 5.58 -1.91
N ASP A 104 22.73 4.55 -2.76
CA ASP A 104 21.68 4.23 -3.73
C ASP A 104 20.47 3.62 -3.01
N TYR A 105 20.72 2.74 -2.04
CA TYR A 105 19.67 2.06 -1.27
C TYR A 105 19.86 2.23 0.24
N GLY A 106 18.86 2.77 0.92
CA GLY A 106 18.80 2.82 2.38
C GLY A 106 17.77 1.79 2.90
N ILE A 107 18.20 0.78 3.63
CA ILE A 107 17.32 -0.27 4.15
C ILE A 107 17.21 -0.17 5.66
N LEU A 108 16.02 0.09 6.16
CA LEU A 108 15.72 0.06 7.59
C LEU A 108 15.19 -1.32 7.96
N GLY A 109 15.85 -1.96 8.90
CA GLY A 109 15.28 -3.11 9.62
C GLY A 109 14.07 -2.66 10.45
N SER A 110 13.71 -3.43 11.45
CA SER A 110 12.55 -3.12 12.32
C SER A 110 12.82 -1.92 13.23
N SER A 111 13.16 -0.76 12.67
CA SER A 111 13.55 0.46 13.42
C SER A 111 12.36 1.10 14.11
N ASP A 112 12.56 1.56 15.34
CA ASP A 112 11.50 2.20 16.11
C ASP A 112 11.27 3.65 15.69
N LEU A 113 12.31 4.37 15.28
CA LEU A 113 12.35 5.80 15.00
C LEU A 113 11.66 6.63 16.10
N ASP A 114 11.80 6.18 17.35
CA ASP A 114 11.19 6.82 18.51
C ASP A 114 11.91 8.12 18.84
N GLN A 115 11.15 9.21 18.91
CA GLN A 115 11.64 10.51 19.39
C GLN A 115 10.81 10.92 20.60
N LEU A 116 11.51 11.29 21.67
CA LEU A 116 10.88 11.65 22.94
C LEU A 116 11.35 13.03 23.39
N PRO A 117 10.51 13.76 24.12
CA PRO A 117 10.95 14.93 24.86
C PRO A 117 12.09 14.57 25.83
N VAL A 118 13.06 15.47 25.98
CA VAL A 118 14.27 15.27 26.78
C VAL A 118 14.02 14.67 28.17
N ALA A 119 12.97 15.15 28.88
CA ALA A 119 12.61 14.65 30.20
C ALA A 119 12.14 13.19 30.16
N ALA A 120 11.30 12.84 29.18
CA ALA A 120 10.81 11.48 28.98
C ALA A 120 11.93 10.51 28.58
N ALA A 121 12.82 10.94 27.68
CA ALA A 121 13.99 10.16 27.25
C ALA A 121 14.93 9.89 28.44
N LYS A 122 15.21 10.89 29.29
CA LYS A 122 15.99 10.72 30.52
C LYS A 122 15.35 9.71 31.47
N LEU A 123 14.06 9.83 31.69
CA LEU A 123 13.32 8.91 32.58
C LEU A 123 13.32 7.48 32.04
N GLN A 124 13.03 7.31 30.73
CA GLN A 124 13.03 6.01 30.09
C GLN A 124 14.42 5.35 30.14
N THR A 125 15.48 6.10 29.86
CA THR A 125 16.85 5.61 29.92
C THR A 125 17.22 5.20 31.37
N ALA A 126 16.87 6.01 32.35
CA ALA A 126 17.16 5.72 33.77
C ALA A 126 16.43 4.48 34.29
N LEU A 127 15.23 4.17 33.78
CA LEU A 127 14.44 3.02 34.17
C LEU A 127 14.84 1.72 33.48
N LEU A 128 15.10 1.79 32.16
CA LEU A 128 15.33 0.58 31.35
C LEU A 128 16.78 0.11 31.35
N LEU A 129 17.73 1.04 31.32
CA LEU A 129 19.13 0.68 31.17
C LEU A 129 19.71 -0.13 32.34
N PRO A 130 19.43 0.17 33.61
CA PRO A 130 19.91 -0.65 34.72
C PRO A 130 19.41 -2.10 34.69
N LEU A 131 18.26 -2.34 34.02
CA LEU A 131 17.70 -3.68 33.84
C LEU A 131 18.37 -4.45 32.72
N LEU A 132 18.82 -3.76 31.65
CA LEU A 132 19.43 -4.35 30.45
C LEU A 132 20.95 -4.48 30.57
N TYR A 133 21.60 -3.53 31.22
CA TYR A 133 23.07 -3.46 31.29
C TYR A 133 23.73 -4.72 31.87
N PRO A 134 23.20 -5.39 32.94
CA PRO A 134 23.78 -6.64 33.43
C PRO A 134 23.79 -7.74 32.35
N PHE A 135 22.81 -7.76 31.46
CA PHE A 135 22.82 -8.69 30.32
C PHE A 135 23.91 -8.31 29.31
N ILE A 136 23.99 -7.03 28.93
CA ILE A 136 24.99 -6.54 27.96
C ILE A 136 26.41 -6.86 28.46
N ARG A 137 26.71 -6.59 29.75
CA ARG A 137 28.04 -6.76 30.32
C ARG A 137 28.37 -8.21 30.69
N ASP A 138 27.43 -8.89 31.37
CA ASP A 138 27.71 -10.20 31.98
C ASP A 138 27.02 -11.38 31.26
N GLY A 139 26.20 -11.11 30.22
CA GLY A 139 25.42 -12.12 29.51
C GLY A 139 24.27 -12.73 30.31
N LYS A 140 23.96 -12.20 31.51
CA LYS A 140 22.96 -12.78 32.41
C LYS A 140 21.86 -11.81 32.76
N LEU A 141 20.63 -12.16 32.40
CA LEU A 141 19.45 -11.44 32.86
C LEU A 141 19.19 -11.81 34.32
N LYS A 142 19.57 -10.91 35.27
CA LYS A 142 19.44 -11.11 36.70
C LYS A 142 18.00 -11.13 37.20
N SER A 143 17.04 -10.58 36.46
CA SER A 143 15.65 -10.46 36.88
C SER A 143 14.75 -11.52 36.26
N ARG A 144 14.27 -12.50 37.07
CA ARG A 144 13.26 -13.48 36.66
C ARG A 144 11.96 -12.84 36.16
N ILE A 145 11.62 -11.64 36.70
CA ILE A 145 10.44 -10.88 36.29
C ILE A 145 10.63 -10.32 34.91
N LEU A 146 11.84 -9.82 34.59
CA LEU A 146 12.18 -9.31 33.26
C LEU A 146 12.21 -10.45 32.23
N GLN A 147 12.78 -11.62 32.61
CA GLN A 147 12.74 -12.82 31.77
C GLN A 147 11.30 -13.21 31.40
N LYS A 148 10.41 -13.31 32.39
CA LYS A 148 8.98 -13.62 32.16
C LYS A 148 8.26 -12.55 31.35
N LYS A 149 8.54 -11.26 31.59
CA LYS A 149 7.95 -10.16 30.81
C LYS A 149 8.48 -10.13 29.36
N LEU A 150 9.76 -10.38 29.16
CA LEU A 150 10.36 -10.51 27.83
C LEU A 150 9.72 -11.67 27.07
N GLN A 151 9.68 -12.86 27.67
CA GLN A 151 9.03 -14.04 27.10
C GLN A 151 7.55 -13.80 26.75
N LYS A 152 6.81 -13.13 27.63
CA LYS A 152 5.39 -12.79 27.38
C LYS A 152 5.22 -11.74 26.27
N ARG A 153 6.13 -10.77 26.18
CA ARG A 153 6.07 -9.68 25.18
C ARG A 153 6.58 -10.10 23.82
N MET A 154 7.51 -11.06 23.77
CA MET A 154 8.10 -11.60 22.54
C MET A 154 7.28 -12.75 21.94
N GLY A 155 6.21 -13.20 22.62
CA GLY A 155 5.37 -14.31 22.16
C GLY A 155 6.06 -15.67 22.28
N GLN A 156 5.29 -16.75 22.33
CA GLN A 156 5.67 -18.08 22.84
C GLN A 156 6.63 -18.92 21.97
N THR A 157 7.33 -18.38 20.98
CA THR A 157 8.29 -19.17 20.20
C THR A 157 9.66 -19.07 20.84
N GLU A 158 10.05 -20.12 21.58
CA GLU A 158 11.33 -20.23 22.25
C GLU A 158 12.52 -19.98 21.31
N ALA A 159 12.41 -20.44 20.07
CA ALA A 159 13.42 -20.24 19.03
C ALA A 159 13.68 -18.76 18.69
N TYR A 160 12.63 -17.92 18.58
CA TYR A 160 12.82 -16.49 18.33
C TYR A 160 13.49 -15.80 19.52
N VAL A 161 13.07 -16.12 20.76
CA VAL A 161 13.66 -15.53 21.96
C VAL A 161 15.15 -15.84 22.02
N GLN A 162 15.53 -17.10 21.76
CA GLN A 162 16.94 -17.50 21.75
C GLN A 162 17.72 -16.80 20.65
N ALA A 163 17.24 -16.83 19.42
CA ALA A 163 17.89 -16.16 18.29
C ALA A 163 18.06 -14.65 18.52
N PHE A 164 17.05 -14.00 19.09
CA PHE A 164 17.10 -12.58 19.42
C PHE A 164 18.11 -12.29 20.55
N MET A 165 18.20 -13.14 21.58
CA MET A 165 19.19 -13.02 22.66
C MET A 165 20.61 -13.22 22.12
N ASP A 166 20.82 -14.17 21.23
CA ASP A 166 22.09 -14.41 20.57
C ASP A 166 22.50 -13.20 19.69
N MET A 167 21.55 -12.62 18.98
CA MET A 167 21.74 -11.40 18.17
C MET A 167 22.11 -10.19 19.03
N LEU A 168 21.50 -10.02 20.21
CA LEU A 168 21.88 -8.97 21.16
C LEU A 168 23.31 -9.16 21.69
N GLY A 169 23.79 -10.39 21.74
CA GLY A 169 25.18 -10.72 22.08
C GLY A 169 25.61 -10.18 23.46
N GLY A 170 25.11 -10.78 24.54
CA GLY A 170 25.53 -10.42 25.90
C GLY A 170 26.93 -10.92 26.27
N GLY A 171 27.44 -10.53 27.45
CA GLY A 171 28.74 -10.98 27.96
C GLY A 171 29.91 -10.16 27.46
N ARG A 172 29.76 -8.85 27.32
CA ARG A 172 30.79 -7.93 26.86
C ARG A 172 31.26 -6.99 28.01
N PRO A 173 32.19 -7.43 28.83
CA PRO A 173 32.61 -6.71 30.03
C PRO A 173 33.30 -5.37 29.77
N TYR A 174 33.80 -5.18 28.53
CA TYR A 174 34.42 -3.91 28.09
C TYR A 174 33.40 -2.79 27.80
N VAL A 175 32.13 -3.15 27.56
CA VAL A 175 31.08 -2.16 27.30
C VAL A 175 30.71 -1.42 28.58
N THR A 176 30.85 -0.10 28.58
CA THR A 176 30.59 0.74 29.76
C THR A 176 29.11 1.11 29.88
N MET A 177 28.65 1.31 31.14
CA MET A 177 27.31 1.85 31.41
C MET A 177 27.12 3.22 30.73
N LYS A 178 28.18 4.01 30.62
CA LYS A 178 28.15 5.34 30.03
C LYS A 178 27.90 5.27 28.53
N SER A 179 28.62 4.42 27.79
CA SER A 179 28.38 4.18 26.36
C SER A 179 26.94 3.70 26.08
N CYS A 180 26.46 2.73 26.86
CA CYS A 180 25.06 2.26 26.73
C CYS A 180 24.05 3.39 26.99
N LYS A 181 24.29 4.19 28.06
CA LYS A 181 23.42 5.32 28.40
C LYS A 181 23.40 6.38 27.30
N ASN A 182 24.56 6.75 26.82
CA ASN A 182 24.70 7.76 25.78
C ASN A 182 24.04 7.33 24.47
N GLN A 183 24.24 6.07 24.05
CA GLN A 183 23.64 5.56 22.83
C GLN A 183 22.10 5.47 22.98
N PHE A 184 21.62 4.90 24.07
CA PHE A 184 20.17 4.74 24.30
C PHE A 184 19.47 6.09 24.40
N TYR A 185 20.02 7.01 25.18
CA TYR A 185 19.48 8.36 25.33
C TYR A 185 19.53 9.17 24.04
N SER A 186 20.69 9.16 23.38
CA SER A 186 20.90 9.91 22.13
C SER A 186 19.94 9.47 21.02
N ASN A 187 19.67 8.16 20.91
CA ASN A 187 18.67 7.65 19.95
C ASN A 187 17.28 8.26 20.19
N LEU A 188 16.88 8.40 21.45
CA LEU A 188 15.54 8.90 21.79
C LEU A 188 15.38 10.41 21.56
N ILE A 189 16.49 11.18 21.53
CA ILE A 189 16.43 12.65 21.43
C ILE A 189 16.96 13.22 20.11
N THR A 190 17.67 12.41 19.31
CA THR A 190 18.22 12.90 18.03
C THR A 190 17.08 13.06 17.03
N PRO A 191 16.82 14.29 16.54
CA PRO A 191 15.70 14.51 15.64
C PRO A 191 15.98 13.92 14.25
N LEU A 192 14.97 13.28 13.69
CA LEU A 192 14.94 12.86 12.30
C LEU A 192 13.91 13.74 11.57
N PRO A 193 14.26 14.41 10.48
CA PRO A 193 13.32 15.21 9.69
C PRO A 193 12.14 14.39 9.18
N ASP A 194 11.03 15.07 8.89
CA ASP A 194 9.90 14.49 8.18
C ASP A 194 10.11 14.59 6.66
N GLN A 195 9.51 13.67 5.89
CA GLN A 195 9.50 13.68 4.42
C GLN A 195 10.91 13.76 3.79
N ILE A 196 11.81 12.90 4.29
CA ILE A 196 13.15 12.76 3.71
C ILE A 196 13.00 12.22 2.29
N ASN A 197 13.46 12.98 1.32
CA ASN A 197 13.54 12.63 -0.10
C ASN A 197 14.93 13.03 -0.61
N VAL A 198 15.66 12.04 -1.10
CA VAL A 198 17.03 12.25 -1.60
C VAL A 198 17.09 11.74 -3.03
N PRO A 199 17.35 12.61 -4.02
CA PRO A 199 17.46 12.18 -5.41
C PRO A 199 18.52 11.08 -5.57
N GLY A 200 18.13 9.97 -6.23
CA GLY A 200 19.01 8.82 -6.45
C GLY A 200 19.18 7.90 -5.23
N THR A 201 18.44 8.12 -4.15
CA THR A 201 18.39 7.21 -2.99
C THR A 201 17.02 6.61 -2.86
N GLU A 202 16.90 5.29 -2.85
CA GLU A 202 15.66 4.57 -2.59
C GLU A 202 15.66 4.04 -1.15
N ILE A 203 14.56 4.30 -0.41
CA ILE A 203 14.42 3.86 0.98
C ILE A 203 13.49 2.66 1.07
N HIS A 204 14.02 1.55 1.56
CA HIS A 204 13.30 0.29 1.81
C HIS A 204 13.12 0.06 3.31
N ILE A 205 11.98 -0.50 3.70
CA ILE A 205 11.66 -0.74 5.10
C ILE A 205 11.19 -2.18 5.30
N PHE A 206 11.92 -2.95 6.10
CA PHE A 206 11.51 -4.29 6.51
C PHE A 206 10.55 -4.17 7.70
N TYR A 207 9.26 -4.02 7.37
CA TYR A 207 8.24 -3.77 8.38
C TYR A 207 7.68 -5.06 8.96
N ALA A 208 7.99 -5.31 10.23
CA ALA A 208 7.45 -6.41 10.99
C ALA A 208 6.04 -6.06 11.51
N LEU A 209 4.99 -6.69 10.96
CA LEU A 209 3.57 -6.38 11.26
C LEU A 209 3.23 -6.51 12.74
N LYS A 210 3.89 -7.47 13.45
CA LYS A 210 3.69 -7.68 14.90
C LYS A 210 4.22 -6.55 15.78
N MET A 211 4.95 -5.58 15.25
CA MET A 211 5.28 -4.34 15.96
C MET A 211 4.08 -3.41 16.11
N GLY A 212 3.14 -3.46 15.17
CA GLY A 212 1.89 -2.69 15.19
C GLY A 212 1.90 -1.44 14.30
N LYS A 213 0.71 -1.03 13.89
CA LYS A 213 0.46 0.03 12.88
C LYS A 213 1.15 1.37 13.16
N LYS A 214 1.39 1.73 14.42
CA LYS A 214 2.06 2.98 14.79
C LYS A 214 3.46 3.14 14.16
N TYR A 215 4.19 2.03 13.95
CA TYR A 215 5.53 2.07 13.35
C TYR A 215 5.45 2.35 11.84
N ARG A 216 4.49 1.74 11.16
CA ARG A 216 4.23 2.04 9.73
C ARG A 216 3.95 3.54 9.51
N LEU A 217 3.14 4.14 10.38
CA LEU A 217 2.84 5.58 10.32
C LEU A 217 4.09 6.46 10.53
N ARG A 218 5.03 6.03 11.38
CA ARG A 218 6.31 6.74 11.57
C ARG A 218 7.18 6.67 10.33
N TYR A 219 7.28 5.50 9.69
CA TYR A 219 8.03 5.36 8.44
C TYR A 219 7.50 6.30 7.36
N LEU A 220 6.18 6.30 7.15
CA LEU A 220 5.51 7.19 6.18
C LEU A 220 5.60 8.68 6.56
N ARG A 221 5.82 9.00 7.82
CA ARG A 221 6.05 10.37 8.27
C ARG A 221 7.45 10.84 7.91
N HIS A 222 8.46 10.01 8.18
CA HIS A 222 9.86 10.42 8.03
C HIS A 222 10.40 10.28 6.61
N PHE A 223 9.85 9.37 5.81
CA PHE A 223 10.35 9.14 4.45
C PHE A 223 9.25 9.40 3.42
N ASP A 224 9.62 10.06 2.34
CA ASP A 224 8.77 10.27 1.19
C ASP A 224 8.78 8.99 0.32
N HIS A 225 7.60 8.44 0.07
CA HIS A 225 7.38 7.23 -0.75
C HIS A 225 8.31 6.03 -0.47
N PRO A 226 8.52 5.59 0.80
CA PRO A 226 9.40 4.45 1.06
C PRO A 226 8.76 3.14 0.57
N VAL A 227 9.57 2.23 0.04
CA VAL A 227 9.14 0.87 -0.32
C VAL A 227 9.03 0.03 0.95
N ILE A 228 7.82 -0.39 1.31
CA ILE A 228 7.56 -1.13 2.55
C ILE A 228 7.39 -2.63 2.26
N HIS A 229 8.32 -3.44 2.76
CA HIS A 229 8.25 -4.89 2.73
C HIS A 229 7.58 -5.40 4.00
N GLU A 230 6.29 -5.67 3.93
CA GLU A 230 5.49 -6.13 5.07
C GLU A 230 5.69 -7.63 5.32
N GLN A 231 5.94 -8.00 6.59
CA GLN A 231 6.17 -9.38 6.99
C GLN A 231 5.45 -9.70 8.30
N ASP A 232 4.75 -10.84 8.37
CA ASP A 232 4.07 -11.27 9.60
C ASP A 232 5.07 -11.80 10.64
N LEU A 233 6.05 -10.97 10.97
CA LEU A 233 7.14 -11.24 11.87
C LEU A 233 7.17 -10.22 13.03
N ARG A 234 8.06 -10.48 14.01
CA ARG A 234 8.36 -9.59 15.14
C ARG A 234 9.59 -8.75 14.83
N HIS A 235 9.92 -7.88 15.78
CA HIS A 235 11.09 -6.99 15.73
C HIS A 235 12.38 -7.78 15.42
N GLU A 236 13.03 -7.48 14.28
CA GLU A 236 14.25 -8.13 13.79
C GLU A 236 14.19 -9.67 13.67
N GLU A 237 13.01 -10.27 13.67
CA GLU A 237 12.84 -11.71 13.54
C GLU A 237 13.35 -12.24 12.20
N LEU A 238 13.24 -11.45 11.12
CA LEU A 238 13.76 -11.82 9.81
C LEU A 238 15.28 -12.03 9.86
N LEU A 239 16.01 -11.04 10.40
CA LEU A 239 17.46 -11.10 10.52
C LEU A 239 17.91 -12.20 11.51
N ALA A 240 17.22 -12.32 12.65
CA ALA A 240 17.60 -13.23 13.72
C ALA A 240 17.31 -14.71 13.40
N CYS A 241 16.15 -14.99 12.78
CA CYS A 241 15.67 -16.36 12.57
C CYS A 241 15.81 -16.88 11.14
N TYR A 242 15.80 -15.96 10.16
CA TYR A 242 15.75 -16.31 8.73
C TYR A 242 16.87 -15.60 7.94
N PRO A 243 18.15 -15.80 8.29
CA PRO A 243 19.28 -15.06 7.70
C PRO A 243 19.41 -15.25 6.18
N GLU A 244 19.07 -16.42 5.64
CA GLU A 244 19.09 -16.68 4.21
C GLU A 244 18.01 -15.87 3.46
N GLN A 245 16.79 -15.79 4.02
CA GLN A 245 15.69 -15.02 3.44
C GLN A 245 15.98 -13.51 3.55
N TRP A 246 16.54 -13.08 4.69
CA TRP A 246 16.98 -11.71 4.87
C TRP A 246 18.04 -11.33 3.84
N ALA A 247 19.08 -12.17 3.65
CA ALA A 247 20.15 -11.90 2.69
C ALA A 247 19.63 -11.92 1.24
N ALA A 248 18.70 -12.82 0.91
CA ALA A 248 18.06 -12.84 -0.41
C ALA A 248 17.29 -11.55 -0.69
N LEU A 249 16.51 -11.05 0.29
CA LEU A 249 15.75 -9.80 0.15
C LEU A 249 16.67 -8.58 0.03
N VAL A 250 17.75 -8.51 0.81
CA VAL A 250 18.76 -7.45 0.69
C VAL A 250 19.40 -7.48 -0.70
N LYS A 251 19.80 -8.66 -1.18
CA LYS A 251 20.36 -8.82 -2.53
C LYS A 251 19.37 -8.39 -3.61
N GLN A 252 18.12 -8.79 -3.50
CA GLN A 252 17.07 -8.42 -4.44
C GLN A 252 16.92 -6.90 -4.55
N ILE A 253 17.05 -6.17 -3.44
CA ILE A 253 16.99 -4.70 -3.43
C ILE A 253 18.27 -4.09 -4.01
N VAL A 254 19.43 -4.51 -3.52
CA VAL A 254 20.70 -3.81 -3.75
C VAL A 254 21.42 -4.30 -5.03
N MET A 255 21.04 -5.47 -5.58
CA MET A 255 21.60 -5.99 -6.84
C MET A 255 20.66 -5.78 -8.04
N VAL A 256 19.59 -5.04 -7.89
CA VAL A 256 18.82 -4.61 -9.06
C VAL A 256 19.74 -3.65 -9.83
N GLU A 257 20.31 -4.15 -10.94
CA GLU A 257 20.79 -3.26 -11.99
C GLU A 257 19.62 -2.33 -12.33
N ASP A 258 19.88 -1.04 -12.55
CA ASP A 258 18.86 -0.07 -12.99
C ASP A 258 18.31 -0.49 -14.35
N LYS A 259 17.38 -1.45 -14.32
CA LYS A 259 16.67 -1.90 -15.52
C LYS A 259 15.43 -1.07 -15.66
N LYS A 260 15.27 -0.43 -16.82
CA LYS A 260 14.03 0.26 -17.15
C LYS A 260 12.91 -0.77 -17.22
N VAL A 261 12.04 -0.79 -16.21
CA VAL A 261 10.88 -1.68 -16.15
C VAL A 261 9.64 -0.89 -16.58
N ILE A 262 8.94 -1.40 -17.58
CA ILE A 262 7.72 -0.82 -18.11
C ILE A 262 6.63 -1.86 -18.00
N ILE A 263 5.47 -1.45 -17.50
CA ILE A 263 4.28 -2.29 -17.43
C ILE A 263 3.07 -1.52 -17.95
N GLY A 264 2.29 -2.13 -18.85
CA GLY A 264 1.14 -1.44 -19.42
C GLY A 264 0.40 -2.25 -20.49
N SER A 265 -0.50 -1.56 -21.20
CA SER A 265 -1.22 -2.11 -22.36
C SER A 265 -0.27 -2.34 -23.53
N ALA A 266 -0.71 -3.10 -24.54
CA ALA A 266 0.07 -3.33 -25.76
C ALA A 266 0.45 -2.01 -26.45
N HIS A 267 -0.49 -1.08 -26.59
CA HIS A 267 -0.26 0.24 -27.19
C HIS A 267 0.85 0.98 -26.45
N PHE A 268 0.70 1.15 -25.14
CA PHE A 268 1.70 1.85 -24.32
C PHE A 268 3.09 1.22 -24.41
N VAL A 269 3.17 -0.11 -24.28
CA VAL A 269 4.45 -0.82 -24.23
C VAL A 269 5.14 -0.90 -25.59
N PHE A 270 4.41 -1.20 -26.67
CA PHE A 270 5.01 -1.44 -27.97
C PHE A 270 5.02 -0.18 -28.87
N GLU A 271 3.99 0.68 -28.79
CA GLU A 271 3.87 1.84 -29.66
C GLU A 271 4.46 3.11 -29.01
N ASP A 272 4.14 3.38 -27.73
CA ASP A 272 4.64 4.60 -27.07
C ASP A 272 6.08 4.42 -26.56
N GLU A 273 6.39 3.28 -25.92
CA GLU A 273 7.70 3.01 -25.29
C GLU A 273 8.65 2.21 -26.19
N GLY A 274 8.17 1.72 -27.33
CA GLY A 274 8.99 1.08 -28.37
C GLY A 274 9.64 -0.25 -27.96
N CYS A 275 9.05 -0.96 -27.01
CA CYS A 275 9.56 -2.27 -26.59
C CYS A 275 9.38 -3.31 -27.71
N CYS A 276 10.23 -4.33 -27.71
CA CYS A 276 10.18 -5.42 -28.69
C CYS A 276 9.96 -6.78 -28.03
N ILE A 277 9.46 -7.73 -28.82
CA ILE A 277 9.37 -9.13 -28.42
C ILE A 277 10.75 -9.75 -28.66
N PRO A 278 11.32 -10.49 -27.66
CA PRO A 278 12.62 -11.13 -27.83
C PRO A 278 12.65 -12.11 -29.02
N GLU A 279 13.81 -12.22 -29.65
CA GLU A 279 14.00 -13.09 -30.77
C GLU A 279 13.68 -14.56 -30.41
N GLY A 280 12.81 -15.21 -31.18
CA GLY A 280 12.34 -16.58 -30.93
C GLY A 280 11.12 -16.72 -30.02
N GLU A 281 10.61 -15.65 -29.41
CA GLU A 281 9.42 -15.70 -28.52
C GLU A 281 8.10 -15.30 -29.24
N GLN A 282 8.16 -14.97 -30.53
CA GLN A 282 6.98 -14.52 -31.29
C GLN A 282 5.84 -15.57 -31.28
N GLU A 283 6.17 -16.87 -31.41
CA GLU A 283 5.16 -17.93 -31.41
C GLU A 283 4.40 -18.00 -30.07
N LYS A 284 5.12 -17.78 -28.95
CA LYS A 284 4.47 -17.74 -27.61
C LYS A 284 3.57 -16.52 -27.46
N TYR A 285 4.00 -15.39 -27.99
CA TYR A 285 3.20 -14.17 -27.99
C TYR A 285 1.92 -14.34 -28.82
N ASP A 286 2.02 -14.92 -30.00
CA ASP A 286 0.88 -15.17 -30.90
C ASP A 286 -0.10 -16.22 -30.33
N ALA A 287 0.40 -17.13 -29.49
CA ALA A 287 -0.40 -18.14 -28.80
C ALA A 287 -1.14 -17.63 -27.56
N LEU A 288 -0.99 -16.36 -27.17
CA LEU A 288 -1.69 -15.80 -26.01
C LEU A 288 -3.21 -15.88 -26.17
N PRO A 289 -3.95 -16.26 -25.12
CA PRO A 289 -5.40 -16.42 -25.20
C PRO A 289 -6.11 -15.10 -25.54
N ALA A 290 -6.75 -15.03 -26.68
CA ALA A 290 -7.40 -13.82 -27.15
C ALA A 290 -8.58 -13.32 -26.29
N ALA A 291 -9.15 -14.22 -25.46
CA ALA A 291 -10.26 -13.90 -24.55
C ALA A 291 -9.80 -13.28 -23.22
N TYR A 292 -8.49 -13.13 -23.02
CA TYR A 292 -7.94 -12.58 -21.78
C TYR A 292 -7.46 -11.14 -22.01
N SER A 293 -7.60 -10.30 -21.01
CA SER A 293 -6.91 -9.02 -20.97
C SER A 293 -5.42 -9.24 -20.69
N HIS A 294 -4.56 -8.54 -21.39
CA HIS A 294 -3.12 -8.71 -21.28
C HIS A 294 -2.47 -7.45 -20.72
N LEU A 295 -1.62 -7.65 -19.72
CA LEU A 295 -0.73 -6.63 -19.19
C LEU A 295 0.70 -7.05 -19.50
N TYR A 296 1.43 -6.20 -20.20
CA TYR A 296 2.77 -6.48 -20.70
C TYR A 296 3.81 -5.89 -19.79
N LEU A 297 4.80 -6.69 -19.40
CA LEU A 297 5.96 -6.30 -18.61
C LEU A 297 7.20 -6.36 -19.50
N CYS A 298 7.84 -5.22 -19.69
CA CYS A 298 9.12 -5.12 -20.40
C CYS A 298 10.24 -4.71 -19.47
N ILE A 299 11.42 -5.23 -19.73
CA ILE A 299 12.65 -4.90 -19.02
C ILE A 299 13.70 -4.52 -20.06
N ASP A 300 14.27 -3.31 -19.92
CA ASP A 300 15.28 -2.76 -20.84
C ASP A 300 14.86 -2.77 -22.32
N GLY A 301 13.55 -2.55 -22.58
CA GLY A 301 13.00 -2.49 -23.93
C GLY A 301 12.62 -3.84 -24.52
N GLU A 302 12.80 -4.96 -23.82
CA GLU A 302 12.38 -6.29 -24.26
C GLU A 302 11.21 -6.81 -23.42
N LEU A 303 10.25 -7.48 -24.07
CA LEU A 303 9.12 -8.13 -23.39
C LEU A 303 9.62 -9.29 -22.51
N ALA A 304 9.50 -9.12 -21.20
CA ALA A 304 9.94 -10.11 -20.22
C ALA A 304 8.81 -11.07 -19.77
N ALA A 305 7.57 -10.56 -19.69
CA ALA A 305 6.41 -11.36 -19.30
C ALA A 305 5.10 -10.75 -19.82
N VAL A 306 4.07 -11.60 -19.93
CA VAL A 306 2.69 -11.19 -20.16
C VAL A 306 1.81 -11.76 -19.05
N ILE A 307 1.11 -10.87 -18.37
CA ILE A 307 0.14 -11.24 -17.35
C ILE A 307 -1.21 -11.35 -18.04
N CYS A 308 -1.73 -12.57 -18.17
CA CYS A 308 -3.04 -12.83 -18.74
C CYS A 308 -4.09 -12.74 -17.62
N ILE A 309 -4.96 -11.76 -17.71
CA ILE A 309 -6.03 -11.53 -16.74
C ILE A 309 -7.30 -12.14 -17.32
N HIS A 310 -7.81 -13.18 -16.66
CA HIS A 310 -9.10 -13.75 -16.95
C HIS A 310 -10.14 -13.21 -15.99
N ASP A 311 -10.98 -12.32 -16.50
CA ASP A 311 -12.15 -11.84 -15.76
C ASP A 311 -13.38 -12.55 -16.33
N PRO A 312 -13.86 -13.62 -15.68
CA PRO A 312 -15.00 -14.38 -16.20
C PRO A 312 -16.27 -13.54 -16.13
N LEU A 313 -17.03 -13.58 -17.20
CA LEU A 313 -18.36 -12.97 -17.23
C LEU A 313 -19.22 -13.48 -16.10
N ARG A 314 -20.00 -12.60 -15.51
CA ARG A 314 -21.02 -12.96 -14.54
C ARG A 314 -22.02 -13.89 -15.22
N ARG A 315 -22.32 -15.01 -14.59
CA ARG A 315 -23.20 -16.06 -15.15
C ARG A 315 -24.57 -15.52 -15.56
N GLU A 316 -25.06 -14.52 -14.83
CA GLU A 316 -26.36 -13.89 -15.05
C GLU A 316 -26.33 -12.74 -16.08
N ALA A 317 -25.17 -12.31 -16.58
CA ALA A 317 -25.04 -11.09 -17.38
C ALA A 317 -25.96 -11.11 -18.63
N LYS A 318 -25.95 -12.19 -19.39
CA LYS A 318 -26.77 -12.35 -20.59
C LYS A 318 -28.28 -12.30 -20.27
N ASP A 319 -28.69 -13.05 -19.22
CA ASP A 319 -30.11 -13.10 -18.83
C ASP A 319 -30.56 -11.76 -18.23
N ALA A 320 -29.67 -11.06 -17.54
CA ALA A 320 -29.95 -9.74 -16.99
C ALA A 320 -30.13 -8.69 -18.11
N VAL A 321 -29.29 -8.67 -19.14
CA VAL A 321 -29.44 -7.77 -20.30
C VAL A 321 -30.76 -8.04 -21.02
N LYS A 322 -31.11 -9.32 -21.24
CA LYS A 322 -32.40 -9.68 -21.81
C LYS A 322 -33.58 -9.19 -20.96
N ALA A 323 -33.50 -9.35 -19.65
CA ALA A 323 -34.55 -8.90 -18.72
C ALA A 323 -34.64 -7.36 -18.64
N LEU A 324 -33.54 -6.63 -18.87
CA LEU A 324 -33.58 -5.17 -19.01
C LEU A 324 -34.37 -4.75 -20.25
N HIS A 325 -34.15 -5.38 -21.40
CA HIS A 325 -34.95 -5.12 -22.61
C HIS A 325 -36.44 -5.44 -22.39
N GLU A 326 -36.73 -6.57 -21.76
CA GLU A 326 -38.12 -6.95 -21.39
C GLU A 326 -38.76 -5.93 -20.43
N SER A 327 -37.94 -5.20 -19.66
CA SER A 327 -38.40 -4.14 -18.74
C SER A 327 -38.50 -2.76 -19.41
N GLY A 328 -38.34 -2.68 -20.76
CA GLY A 328 -38.54 -1.47 -21.56
C GLY A 328 -37.30 -0.60 -21.78
N PHE A 329 -36.10 -1.10 -21.48
CA PHE A 329 -34.89 -0.43 -21.95
C PHE A 329 -34.73 -0.66 -23.46
N THR A 330 -34.61 0.40 -24.22
CA THR A 330 -34.53 0.36 -25.68
C THR A 330 -33.14 0.11 -26.19
N ASN A 331 -32.12 0.46 -25.40
CA ASN A 331 -30.72 0.33 -25.78
C ASN A 331 -29.87 0.06 -24.54
N VAL A 332 -29.11 -1.03 -24.55
CA VAL A 332 -28.17 -1.42 -23.50
C VAL A 332 -26.77 -1.38 -24.10
N VAL A 333 -25.93 -0.48 -23.57
CA VAL A 333 -24.61 -0.18 -24.10
C VAL A 333 -23.53 -0.58 -23.11
N MET A 334 -22.47 -1.21 -23.59
CA MET A 334 -21.29 -1.52 -22.81
C MET A 334 -20.13 -0.55 -23.16
N MET A 335 -19.54 0.05 -22.13
CA MET A 335 -18.35 0.91 -22.27
C MET A 335 -17.23 0.36 -21.40
N THR A 336 -16.07 0.08 -22.00
CA THR A 336 -14.93 -0.52 -21.30
C THR A 336 -13.62 0.13 -21.74
N GLY A 337 -12.63 0.13 -20.84
CA GLY A 337 -11.23 0.46 -21.15
C GLY A 337 -10.47 -0.68 -21.80
N ASP A 338 -11.05 -1.87 -21.92
CA ASP A 338 -10.42 -3.02 -22.55
C ASP A 338 -10.22 -2.82 -24.04
N ASN A 339 -9.29 -3.59 -24.61
CA ASN A 339 -9.06 -3.58 -26.05
C ASN A 339 -10.32 -4.02 -26.82
N ARG A 340 -10.44 -3.52 -28.06
CA ARG A 340 -11.61 -3.72 -28.92
C ARG A 340 -11.99 -5.18 -29.10
N ARG A 341 -11.01 -6.07 -29.30
CA ARG A 341 -11.24 -7.50 -29.54
C ARG A 341 -11.91 -8.21 -28.36
N THR A 342 -11.42 -7.92 -27.16
CA THR A 342 -12.01 -8.46 -25.92
C THR A 342 -13.40 -7.89 -25.69
N ALA A 343 -13.57 -6.58 -25.85
CA ALA A 343 -14.84 -5.90 -25.68
C ALA A 343 -15.93 -6.43 -26.64
N GLU A 344 -15.61 -6.61 -27.92
CA GLU A 344 -16.55 -7.17 -28.92
C GLU A 344 -16.93 -8.62 -28.62
N SER A 345 -15.98 -9.43 -28.15
CA SER A 345 -16.25 -10.82 -27.74
C SER A 345 -17.23 -10.88 -26.56
N VAL A 346 -16.97 -10.07 -25.55
CA VAL A 346 -17.84 -9.96 -24.35
C VAL A 346 -19.23 -9.43 -24.73
N ALA A 347 -19.30 -8.38 -25.55
CA ALA A 347 -20.54 -7.78 -26.00
C ALA A 347 -21.43 -8.77 -26.77
N ALA A 348 -20.83 -9.57 -27.64
CA ALA A 348 -21.53 -10.61 -28.39
C ALA A 348 -22.08 -11.72 -27.48
N GLU A 349 -21.36 -12.11 -26.44
CA GLU A 349 -21.78 -13.13 -25.49
C GLU A 349 -22.90 -12.64 -24.58
N VAL A 350 -22.79 -11.40 -24.09
CA VAL A 350 -23.77 -10.78 -23.17
C VAL A 350 -25.02 -10.33 -23.90
N GLY A 351 -24.90 -9.93 -25.17
CA GLY A 351 -26.02 -9.51 -26.01
C GLY A 351 -26.44 -8.06 -25.81
N VAL A 352 -25.46 -7.16 -25.59
CA VAL A 352 -25.69 -5.70 -25.58
C VAL A 352 -25.87 -5.15 -27.00
N ASP A 353 -26.56 -4.01 -27.15
CA ASP A 353 -26.86 -3.41 -28.46
C ASP A 353 -25.67 -2.69 -29.08
N ALA A 354 -24.80 -2.14 -28.24
CA ALA A 354 -23.58 -1.48 -28.69
C ALA A 354 -22.43 -1.64 -27.68
N VAL A 355 -21.20 -1.60 -28.19
CA VAL A 355 -19.98 -1.65 -27.38
C VAL A 355 -19.02 -0.55 -27.79
N TYR A 356 -18.45 0.12 -26.80
CA TYR A 356 -17.37 1.09 -26.95
C TYR A 356 -16.17 0.59 -26.14
N ALA A 357 -15.11 0.27 -26.85
CA ALA A 357 -13.83 -0.21 -26.32
C ALA A 357 -12.82 0.92 -26.20
N GLU A 358 -11.78 0.71 -25.39
CA GLU A 358 -10.66 1.66 -25.21
C GLU A 358 -11.12 3.07 -24.75
N VAL A 359 -12.22 3.13 -23.97
CA VAL A 359 -12.87 4.37 -23.58
C VAL A 359 -12.21 4.91 -22.32
N LEU A 360 -11.75 6.15 -22.36
CA LEU A 360 -11.26 6.87 -21.17
C LEU A 360 -12.42 7.33 -20.28
N PRO A 361 -12.19 7.59 -18.99
CA PRO A 361 -13.23 8.05 -18.06
C PRO A 361 -13.99 9.31 -18.54
N GLU A 362 -13.27 10.24 -19.15
CA GLU A 362 -13.81 11.49 -19.69
C GLU A 362 -14.73 11.25 -20.90
N ASP A 363 -14.38 10.28 -21.74
CA ASP A 363 -15.16 9.92 -22.93
C ASP A 363 -16.50 9.28 -22.54
N LYS A 364 -16.54 8.52 -21.44
CA LYS A 364 -17.80 7.97 -20.91
C LYS A 364 -18.79 9.07 -20.55
N ALA A 365 -18.34 10.11 -19.87
CA ALA A 365 -19.18 11.25 -19.53
C ALA A 365 -19.61 12.04 -20.78
N ALA A 366 -18.70 12.23 -21.75
CA ALA A 366 -19.01 12.90 -23.01
C ALA A 366 -20.06 12.12 -23.82
N PHE A 367 -19.98 10.80 -23.87
CA PHE A 367 -20.97 9.95 -24.53
C PHE A 367 -22.37 10.13 -23.90
N ILE A 368 -22.46 10.08 -22.56
CA ILE A 368 -23.74 10.28 -21.85
C ILE A 368 -24.34 11.62 -22.20
N ARG A 369 -23.55 12.69 -22.22
CA ARG A 369 -24.00 14.03 -22.59
C ARG A 369 -24.58 14.07 -24.00
N GLN A 370 -23.89 13.43 -24.96
CA GLN A 370 -24.37 13.34 -26.34
C GLN A 370 -25.70 12.58 -26.45
N GLU A 371 -25.87 11.52 -25.72
CA GLU A 371 -27.13 10.75 -25.73
C GLU A 371 -28.30 11.57 -25.11
N LYS A 372 -28.02 12.32 -24.05
CA LYS A 372 -29.00 13.26 -23.46
C LYS A 372 -29.37 14.40 -24.42
N GLU A 373 -28.41 14.94 -25.17
CA GLU A 373 -28.66 15.97 -26.20
C GLU A 373 -29.56 15.44 -27.34
N LYS A 374 -29.54 14.13 -27.60
CA LYS A 374 -30.45 13.46 -28.54
C LYS A 374 -31.85 13.26 -27.97
N GLY A 375 -32.08 13.60 -26.70
CA GLY A 375 -33.35 13.45 -25.99
C GLY A 375 -33.53 12.09 -25.33
N HIS A 376 -32.48 11.29 -25.20
CA HIS A 376 -32.55 10.02 -24.50
C HIS A 376 -32.44 10.23 -22.99
N THR A 377 -33.14 9.42 -22.21
CA THR A 377 -32.93 9.29 -20.77
C THR A 377 -31.89 8.22 -20.52
N VAL A 378 -30.80 8.59 -19.88
CA VAL A 378 -29.61 7.75 -19.71
C VAL A 378 -29.45 7.32 -18.26
N ILE A 379 -29.34 6.03 -18.04
CA ILE A 379 -28.96 5.43 -16.76
C ILE A 379 -27.53 4.91 -16.91
N MET A 380 -26.64 5.38 -16.03
CA MET A 380 -25.26 4.89 -15.95
C MET A 380 -25.12 3.92 -14.78
N VAL A 381 -24.52 2.76 -15.04
CA VAL A 381 -24.17 1.78 -14.00
C VAL A 381 -22.66 1.64 -13.97
N GLY A 382 -22.05 1.77 -12.80
CA GLY A 382 -20.61 1.67 -12.62
C GLY A 382 -20.22 1.23 -11.21
N ASP A 383 -18.97 0.81 -11.04
CA ASP A 383 -18.45 0.30 -9.77
C ASP A 383 -17.12 0.96 -9.34
N GLY A 384 -16.49 1.72 -10.21
CA GLY A 384 -15.15 2.27 -10.04
C GLY A 384 -15.09 3.79 -9.89
N VAL A 385 -13.92 4.26 -9.43
CA VAL A 385 -13.57 5.69 -9.38
C VAL A 385 -13.64 6.32 -10.78
N ASN A 386 -13.23 5.56 -11.79
CA ASN A 386 -13.20 5.98 -13.19
C ASN A 386 -14.60 6.24 -13.79
N ASP A 387 -15.64 5.69 -13.19
CA ASP A 387 -17.02 5.89 -13.62
C ASP A 387 -17.69 7.11 -12.98
N SER A 388 -17.05 7.73 -11.99
CA SER A 388 -17.60 8.86 -11.24
C SER A 388 -18.07 10.04 -12.10
N PRO A 389 -17.33 10.50 -13.13
CA PRO A 389 -17.81 11.57 -14.01
C PRO A 389 -19.05 11.16 -14.81
N ALA A 390 -19.09 9.90 -15.27
CA ALA A 390 -20.21 9.37 -16.04
C ALA A 390 -21.45 9.15 -15.17
N LEU A 391 -21.30 8.67 -13.94
CA LEU A 391 -22.39 8.52 -12.97
C LEU A 391 -23.05 9.87 -12.65
N SER A 392 -22.24 10.92 -12.47
CA SER A 392 -22.74 12.28 -12.20
C SER A 392 -23.41 12.94 -13.40
N GLU A 393 -23.04 12.61 -14.64
CA GLU A 393 -23.60 13.18 -15.86
C GLU A 393 -24.93 12.53 -16.27
N ALA A 394 -25.20 11.29 -15.87
CA ALA A 394 -26.38 10.54 -16.22
C ALA A 394 -27.67 11.14 -15.61
N ASP A 395 -28.86 10.78 -16.17
CA ASP A 395 -30.14 11.14 -15.56
C ASP A 395 -30.40 10.33 -14.27
N ALA A 396 -29.79 9.14 -14.17
CA ALA A 396 -29.66 8.39 -12.94
C ALA A 396 -28.34 7.62 -12.92
N GLY A 397 -27.48 7.88 -11.97
CA GLY A 397 -26.25 7.14 -11.70
C GLY A 397 -26.48 6.02 -10.69
N ILE A 398 -26.10 4.80 -11.03
CA ILE A 398 -26.26 3.62 -10.16
C ILE A 398 -24.88 3.05 -9.85
N ALA A 399 -24.50 3.03 -8.58
CA ALA A 399 -23.28 2.37 -8.12
C ALA A 399 -23.58 0.97 -7.59
N ILE A 400 -22.74 0.01 -8.00
CA ILE A 400 -22.78 -1.35 -7.45
C ILE A 400 -21.98 -1.40 -6.14
N SER A 401 -22.50 -2.10 -5.14
CA SER A 401 -22.03 -2.09 -3.74
C SER A 401 -20.56 -2.50 -3.52
N THR A 402 -19.97 -3.29 -4.42
CA THR A 402 -18.57 -3.67 -4.40
C THR A 402 -17.65 -2.56 -4.91
N GLY A 403 -18.22 -1.50 -5.49
CA GLY A 403 -17.50 -0.37 -6.04
C GLY A 403 -16.80 0.51 -5.02
N ALA A 404 -15.93 1.37 -5.51
CA ALA A 404 -15.18 2.34 -4.71
C ALA A 404 -16.13 3.25 -3.89
N ALA A 405 -15.68 3.66 -2.69
CA ALA A 405 -16.47 4.52 -1.81
C ALA A 405 -16.92 5.80 -2.52
N ILE A 406 -16.07 6.36 -3.36
CA ILE A 406 -16.34 7.59 -4.11
C ILE A 406 -17.47 7.43 -5.15
N ALA A 407 -17.54 6.27 -5.83
CA ALA A 407 -18.62 6.00 -6.77
C ALA A 407 -19.99 5.94 -6.07
N ARG A 408 -20.01 5.41 -4.84
CA ARG A 408 -21.24 5.36 -4.00
C ARG A 408 -21.68 6.71 -3.47
N GLU A 409 -20.76 7.64 -3.26
CA GLU A 409 -21.08 9.00 -2.82
C GLU A 409 -21.63 9.88 -3.96
N ILE A 410 -21.26 9.59 -5.20
CA ILE A 410 -21.64 10.37 -6.39
C ILE A 410 -22.92 9.83 -7.02
N ALA A 411 -23.16 8.52 -6.93
CA ALA A 411 -24.32 7.88 -7.53
C ALA A 411 -25.65 8.26 -6.83
N ASP A 412 -26.70 8.42 -7.60
CA ASP A 412 -28.06 8.68 -7.08
C ASP A 412 -28.61 7.44 -6.35
N ILE A 413 -28.22 6.27 -6.79
CA ILE A 413 -28.70 4.98 -6.25
C ILE A 413 -27.51 4.06 -6.01
N THR A 414 -27.50 3.42 -4.85
CA THR A 414 -26.52 2.35 -4.55
C THR A 414 -27.25 1.02 -4.45
N VAL A 415 -26.82 0.05 -5.26
CA VAL A 415 -27.34 -1.33 -5.23
C VAL A 415 -26.40 -2.18 -4.38
N ALA A 416 -26.92 -2.73 -3.29
CA ALA A 416 -26.13 -3.49 -2.30
C ALA A 416 -25.92 -4.98 -2.70
N SER A 417 -25.91 -5.29 -3.97
CA SER A 417 -25.79 -6.65 -4.50
C SER A 417 -24.88 -6.67 -5.73
N GLU A 418 -24.15 -7.76 -5.89
CA GLU A 418 -23.38 -8.03 -7.11
C GLU A 418 -24.23 -8.57 -8.26
N ASN A 419 -25.50 -8.90 -8.00
CA ASN A 419 -26.41 -9.50 -8.97
C ASN A 419 -27.04 -8.43 -9.87
N LEU A 420 -26.82 -8.51 -11.17
CA LEU A 420 -27.34 -7.56 -12.15
C LEU A 420 -28.86 -7.55 -12.26
N PHE A 421 -29.58 -8.62 -11.83
CA PHE A 421 -31.04 -8.63 -11.77
C PHE A 421 -31.64 -7.61 -10.80
N GLU A 422 -30.85 -7.07 -9.87
CA GLU A 422 -31.30 -5.98 -9.02
C GLU A 422 -31.62 -4.70 -9.80
N LEU A 423 -30.98 -4.48 -10.95
CA LEU A 423 -31.33 -3.39 -11.86
C LEU A 423 -32.74 -3.57 -12.44
N VAL A 424 -33.09 -4.80 -12.80
CA VAL A 424 -34.43 -5.17 -13.27
C VAL A 424 -35.46 -5.00 -12.15
N THR A 425 -35.10 -5.42 -10.95
CA THR A 425 -35.94 -5.24 -9.74
C THR A 425 -36.17 -3.76 -9.45
N LEU A 426 -35.14 -2.94 -9.51
CA LEU A 426 -35.21 -1.48 -9.33
C LEU A 426 -36.16 -0.84 -10.35
N ARG A 427 -36.05 -1.23 -11.63
CA ARG A 427 -36.95 -0.76 -12.70
C ARG A 427 -38.43 -1.11 -12.41
N LYS A 428 -38.69 -2.35 -12.07
CA LYS A 428 -40.07 -2.82 -11.72
C LYS A 428 -40.64 -2.07 -10.51
N LEU A 429 -39.80 -1.85 -9.48
CA LEU A 429 -40.21 -1.08 -8.29
C LEU A 429 -40.54 0.36 -8.64
N SER A 430 -39.73 0.97 -9.49
CA SER A 430 -39.91 2.35 -9.97
C SER A 430 -41.24 2.48 -10.76
N GLU A 431 -41.53 1.54 -11.66
CA GLU A 431 -42.78 1.50 -12.41
C GLU A 431 -44.01 1.31 -11.51
N ALA A 432 -43.92 0.36 -10.55
CA ALA A 432 -44.99 0.13 -9.58
C ALA A 432 -45.25 1.35 -8.71
N LEU A 433 -44.19 2.03 -8.28
CA LEU A 433 -44.29 3.30 -7.52
C LEU A 433 -44.96 4.39 -8.35
N MET A 434 -44.56 4.59 -9.60
CA MET A 434 -45.18 5.57 -10.49
C MET A 434 -46.64 5.27 -10.77
N ALA A 435 -47.00 3.99 -11.00
CA ALA A 435 -48.37 3.57 -11.16
C ALA A 435 -49.23 3.89 -9.93
N ARG A 436 -48.67 3.67 -8.72
CA ARG A 436 -49.31 4.02 -7.45
C ARG A 436 -49.50 5.54 -7.29
N ILE A 437 -48.46 6.31 -7.59
CA ILE A 437 -48.51 7.77 -7.54
C ILE A 437 -49.60 8.31 -8.48
N HIS A 438 -49.59 7.83 -9.75
CA HIS A 438 -50.61 8.23 -10.72
C HIS A 438 -52.03 7.78 -10.29
N GLY A 439 -52.15 6.59 -9.70
CA GLY A 439 -53.42 6.11 -9.13
C GLY A 439 -53.93 7.01 -8.01
N SER A 440 -53.07 7.33 -7.05
CA SER A 440 -53.37 8.24 -5.94
C SER A 440 -53.74 9.64 -6.44
N TYR A 441 -52.97 10.17 -7.39
CA TYR A 441 -53.22 11.49 -7.97
C TYR A 441 -54.58 11.53 -8.69
N ARG A 442 -54.91 10.53 -9.52
CA ARG A 442 -56.24 10.45 -10.19
C ARG A 442 -57.36 10.37 -9.18
N PHE A 443 -57.20 9.57 -8.12
CA PHE A 443 -58.20 9.47 -7.05
C PHE A 443 -58.42 10.84 -6.37
N ILE A 444 -57.33 11.52 -5.96
CA ILE A 444 -57.38 12.83 -5.30
C ILE A 444 -58.09 13.86 -6.20
N VAL A 445 -57.73 13.91 -7.48
CA VAL A 445 -58.32 14.86 -8.44
C VAL A 445 -59.82 14.55 -8.65
N ALA A 446 -60.18 13.28 -8.89
CA ALA A 446 -61.56 12.90 -9.11
C ALA A 446 -62.42 13.12 -7.88
N PHE A 447 -61.93 12.77 -6.68
CA PHE A 447 -62.59 12.95 -5.42
C PHE A 447 -62.84 14.46 -5.12
N ASN A 448 -61.82 15.28 -5.26
CA ASN A 448 -61.93 16.72 -5.03
C ASN A 448 -62.85 17.40 -6.05
N LEU A 449 -62.77 16.99 -7.33
CA LEU A 449 -63.74 17.47 -8.36
C LEU A 449 -65.15 17.10 -8.02
N SER A 450 -65.40 15.88 -7.54
CA SER A 450 -66.72 15.42 -7.08
C SER A 450 -67.22 16.25 -5.90
N LEU A 451 -66.38 16.52 -4.90
CA LEU A 451 -66.71 17.38 -3.76
C LEU A 451 -67.11 18.81 -4.18
N ILE A 452 -66.34 19.38 -5.12
CA ILE A 452 -66.66 20.73 -5.67
C ILE A 452 -68.02 20.69 -6.37
N THR A 453 -68.26 19.67 -7.24
CA THR A 453 -69.53 19.55 -7.99
C THR A 453 -70.73 19.41 -7.05
N LEU A 454 -70.59 18.53 -6.02
CA LEU A 454 -71.63 18.35 -5.01
C LEU A 454 -71.87 19.58 -4.14
N GLY A 455 -70.82 20.33 -3.86
CA GLY A 455 -70.90 21.62 -3.16
C GLY A 455 -71.63 22.70 -3.97
N VAL A 456 -71.29 22.81 -5.27
CA VAL A 456 -71.96 23.75 -6.20
C VAL A 456 -73.42 23.36 -6.42
N ALA A 457 -73.71 22.05 -6.49
CA ALA A 457 -75.08 21.55 -6.58
C ALA A 457 -75.90 21.69 -5.29
N GLY A 458 -75.32 22.21 -4.22
CA GLY A 458 -75.99 22.41 -2.93
C GLY A 458 -76.29 21.15 -2.14
N VAL A 459 -75.72 19.99 -2.55
CA VAL A 459 -75.89 18.70 -1.89
C VAL A 459 -75.03 18.58 -0.65
N LEU A 460 -73.82 19.18 -0.66
CA LEU A 460 -72.89 19.13 0.45
C LEU A 460 -72.66 20.52 1.06
N PRO A 461 -72.83 20.70 2.39
CA PRO A 461 -72.44 21.93 3.06
C PRO A 461 -70.95 22.25 2.92
N PRO A 462 -70.55 23.52 2.78
CA PRO A 462 -69.15 23.92 2.59
C PRO A 462 -68.18 23.36 3.66
N ALA A 463 -68.63 23.33 4.92
CA ALA A 463 -67.83 22.80 6.04
C ALA A 463 -67.52 21.31 5.90
N ILE A 464 -68.48 20.53 5.42
CA ILE A 464 -68.28 19.06 5.21
C ILE A 464 -67.39 18.85 3.98
N SER A 465 -67.58 19.63 2.91
CA SER A 465 -66.74 19.58 1.72
C SER A 465 -65.28 19.89 2.07
N ALA A 466 -65.04 20.89 2.88
CA ALA A 466 -63.67 21.25 3.34
C ALA A 466 -63.05 20.18 4.23
N LEU A 467 -63.81 19.55 5.12
CA LEU A 467 -63.34 18.44 5.96
C LEU A 467 -62.92 17.23 5.12
N LEU A 468 -63.78 16.84 4.18
CA LEU A 468 -63.54 15.71 3.28
C LEU A 468 -62.33 15.97 2.33
N HIS A 469 -62.18 17.24 1.86
CA HIS A 469 -61.01 17.62 1.06
C HIS A 469 -59.71 17.43 1.84
N ASN A 470 -59.65 17.92 3.08
CA ASN A 470 -58.47 17.82 3.91
C ASN A 470 -58.14 16.35 4.26
N THR A 471 -59.15 15.46 4.39
CA THR A 471 -58.91 14.05 4.64
C THR A 471 -58.49 13.24 3.39
N SER A 472 -58.78 13.73 2.19
CA SER A 472 -58.36 13.08 0.93
C SER A 472 -56.88 13.20 0.63
N THR A 473 -56.14 14.07 1.33
CA THR A 473 -54.70 14.30 1.17
C THR A 473 -53.87 13.64 2.25
N LEU A 474 -54.49 13.01 3.23
CA LEU A 474 -53.87 12.15 4.23
C LEU A 474 -53.85 10.67 3.72
#